data_01dce4e427fc15d5a22b43f0b26c28ee
#
_entry.id   01dce4e427fc15d5a22b43f0b26c28ee
#
_cell.length_a   1.000
_cell.length_b   1.000
_cell.length_c   1.000
_cell.angle_alpha   90.00
_cell.angle_beta   90.00
_cell.angle_gamma   90.00
#
_symmetry.space_group_name_H-M   'P 1'
#
loop_
_entity.id
_entity.type
_entity.pdbx_description
1 polymer ?
#
loop_
_entity_poly.entity_id
_entity_poly.type
_entity_poly.pdbx_seq_one_letter_code
_entity_poly.pdbx_strand_id
1 'polypeptide(L)'
;FAGSLNAPAVRARGLTGASTSLKKLYDINGAIGGPLKQDRLWFYVTSRYFTNEYFLAGLFYPADPSLVRRVEDPSRQAYGGTYTYDNNGRLTWAISDKHKVSGWFAYQYKVDPHWLIGSTVSPEAARVTEWNTVLSTVKWTYTATNRLLFEAGIAAGESPDTIKVDLDRVGGIAI
;
A
#
# COMPACT_ATOMS: atom_id res chain seq x y z
N PHE A 1 -3.17 -7.68 -18.91
CA PHE A 1 -1.92 -8.28 -19.46
C PHE A 1 -1.66 -9.70 -18.94
N ALA A 2 -2.17 -10.10 -17.78
CA ALA A 2 -2.03 -11.48 -17.26
C ALA A 2 -2.76 -12.54 -18.11
N GLY A 3 -3.69 -12.15 -18.96
CA GLY A 3 -4.45 -13.08 -19.81
C GLY A 3 -3.67 -13.66 -20.99
N SER A 4 -2.55 -13.06 -21.38
CA SER A 4 -1.83 -13.49 -22.60
C SER A 4 -1.07 -14.80 -22.45
N LEU A 5 -0.57 -15.11 -21.25
CA LEU A 5 0.17 -16.37 -20.99
C LEU A 5 -0.75 -17.58 -20.85
N ASN A 6 -2.02 -17.38 -20.56
CA ASN A 6 -3.05 -18.43 -20.53
C ASN A 6 -3.77 -18.63 -21.87
N ALA A 7 -3.39 -17.89 -22.92
CA ALA A 7 -3.98 -18.03 -24.24
C ALA A 7 -3.73 -19.44 -24.80
N PRO A 8 -4.73 -20.07 -25.46
CA PRO A 8 -4.62 -21.41 -26.02
C PRO A 8 -3.39 -21.59 -26.93
N ALA A 9 -3.01 -20.55 -27.68
CA ALA A 9 -1.85 -20.54 -28.55
C ALA A 9 -0.51 -20.63 -27.80
N VAL A 10 -0.43 -20.13 -26.56
CA VAL A 10 0.77 -20.18 -25.71
C VAL A 10 0.89 -21.57 -25.07
N ARG A 11 -0.22 -22.16 -24.64
CA ARG A 11 -0.28 -23.55 -24.15
C ARG A 11 0.08 -24.56 -25.23
N ALA A 12 -0.37 -24.34 -26.45
CA ALA A 12 -0.03 -25.17 -27.60
C ALA A 12 1.48 -25.20 -27.93
N ARG A 13 2.24 -24.20 -27.49
CA ARG A 13 3.69 -24.12 -27.60
C ARG A 13 4.44 -24.76 -26.43
N GLY A 14 3.76 -25.48 -25.55
CA GLY A 14 4.37 -26.17 -24.40
C GLY A 14 4.73 -25.25 -23.23
N LEU A 15 4.32 -23.99 -23.26
CA LEU A 15 4.48 -23.07 -22.14
C LEU A 15 3.36 -23.28 -21.12
N THR A 16 3.42 -24.39 -20.42
CA THR A 16 2.48 -24.78 -19.36
C THR A 16 3.02 -24.36 -18.00
N GLY A 17 3.22 -23.07 -17.79
CA GLY A 17 3.61 -22.55 -16.48
C GLY A 17 2.44 -21.79 -15.83
N ALA A 18 2.29 -21.91 -14.53
CA ALA A 18 1.43 -21.01 -13.79
C ALA A 18 1.92 -19.57 -14.04
N SER A 19 1.10 -18.75 -14.66
CA SER A 19 1.45 -17.34 -14.92
C SER A 19 1.15 -16.49 -13.70
N THR A 20 1.89 -15.39 -13.56
CA THR A 20 1.49 -14.33 -12.65
C THR A 20 0.12 -13.81 -13.10
N SER A 21 -0.87 -13.94 -12.23
CA SER A 21 -2.24 -13.54 -12.51
C SER A 21 -2.83 -12.78 -11.34
N LEU A 22 -3.74 -11.86 -11.64
CA LEU A 22 -4.44 -11.11 -10.62
C LEU A 22 -5.33 -12.06 -9.80
N LYS A 23 -5.17 -12.03 -8.46
CA LYS A 23 -5.99 -12.77 -7.51
C LYS A 23 -7.11 -11.89 -6.98
N LYS A 24 -6.77 -10.64 -6.61
CA LYS A 24 -7.72 -9.71 -5.99
C LYS A 24 -7.28 -8.27 -6.23
N LEU A 25 -8.21 -7.41 -6.57
CA LEU A 25 -7.98 -5.96 -6.67
C LEU A 25 -9.21 -5.21 -6.20
N TYR A 26 -9.05 -4.39 -5.18
CA TYR A 26 -10.08 -3.46 -4.72
C TYR A 26 -9.46 -2.09 -4.47
N ASP A 27 -10.18 -1.07 -4.87
CA ASP A 27 -9.87 0.34 -4.61
C ASP A 27 -11.17 1.04 -4.25
N ILE A 28 -11.35 1.28 -2.96
CA ILE A 28 -12.54 1.91 -2.41
C ILE A 28 -12.09 3.20 -1.73
N ASN A 29 -12.66 4.31 -2.14
CA ASN A 29 -12.32 5.59 -1.57
C ASN A 29 -13.56 6.46 -1.37
N GLY A 30 -13.47 7.36 -0.42
CA GLY A 30 -14.47 8.35 -0.15
C GLY A 30 -13.83 9.67 0.30
N ALA A 31 -14.53 10.75 0.04
CA ALA A 31 -14.09 12.07 0.44
C ALA A 31 -15.27 12.90 0.92
N ILE A 32 -15.01 13.75 1.92
CA ILE A 32 -15.95 14.74 2.38
C ILE A 32 -15.21 16.05 2.67
N GLY A 33 -15.81 17.16 2.32
CA GLY A 33 -15.24 18.47 2.59
C GLY A 33 -16.27 19.58 2.46
N GLY A 34 -15.94 20.71 3.04
CA GLY A 34 -16.80 21.89 3.00
C GLY A 34 -16.35 22.97 3.97
N PRO A 35 -17.11 24.07 4.06
CA PRO A 35 -16.84 25.11 5.01
C PRO A 35 -17.29 24.69 6.42
N LEU A 36 -16.39 24.80 7.41
CA LEU A 36 -16.73 24.79 8.83
C LEU A 36 -17.22 26.16 9.28
N LYS A 37 -16.67 27.21 8.65
CA LYS A 37 -17.12 28.59 8.78
C LYS A 37 -17.05 29.22 7.40
N GLN A 38 -18.19 29.73 6.95
CA GLN A 38 -18.31 30.35 5.63
C GLN A 38 -17.24 31.42 5.44
N ASP A 39 -16.60 31.41 4.27
CA ASP A 39 -15.53 32.33 3.82
C ASP A 39 -14.26 32.37 4.69
N ARG A 40 -14.17 31.49 5.71
CA ARG A 40 -13.02 31.54 6.64
C ARG A 40 -12.33 30.20 6.88
N LEU A 41 -13.09 29.12 7.04
CA LEU A 41 -12.50 27.85 7.47
C LEU A 41 -13.11 26.71 6.67
N TRP A 42 -12.26 25.96 6.00
CA TRP A 42 -12.62 24.79 5.20
C TRP A 42 -11.88 23.56 5.67
N PHE A 43 -12.55 22.43 5.59
CA PHE A 43 -11.93 21.12 5.78
C PHE A 43 -12.11 20.25 4.55
N TYR A 44 -11.26 19.26 4.42
CA TYR A 44 -11.35 18.19 3.43
C TYR A 44 -10.73 16.94 4.03
N VAL A 45 -11.44 15.81 3.98
CA VAL A 45 -10.99 14.52 4.50
C VAL A 45 -11.22 13.46 3.43
N THR A 46 -10.24 12.60 3.25
CA THR A 46 -10.35 11.44 2.37
C THR A 46 -9.95 10.18 3.12
N SER A 47 -10.59 9.07 2.79
CA SER A 47 -10.20 7.75 3.23
C SER A 47 -10.22 6.80 2.05
N ARG A 48 -9.20 5.97 1.92
CA ARG A 48 -9.04 4.99 0.84
C ARG A 48 -8.60 3.67 1.42
N TYR A 49 -9.21 2.61 0.95
CA TYR A 49 -8.73 1.25 1.11
C TYR A 49 -8.35 0.70 -0.25
N PHE A 50 -7.11 0.31 -0.39
CA PHE A 50 -6.58 -0.29 -1.60
C PHE A 50 -5.95 -1.64 -1.29
N THR A 51 -6.25 -2.66 -2.08
CA THR A 51 -5.59 -3.96 -2.01
C THR A 51 -5.36 -4.51 -3.41
N ASN A 52 -4.19 -5.11 -3.60
CA ASN A 52 -3.87 -5.91 -4.77
C ASN A 52 -3.22 -7.21 -4.30
N GLU A 53 -3.72 -8.32 -4.79
CA GLU A 53 -3.13 -9.63 -4.61
C GLU A 53 -2.93 -10.28 -5.99
N TYR A 54 -1.81 -10.94 -6.18
CA TYR A 54 -1.46 -11.60 -7.43
C TYR A 54 -0.79 -12.95 -7.16
N PHE A 55 -1.13 -13.96 -7.94
CA PHE A 55 -0.47 -15.23 -7.90
C PHE A 55 0.93 -15.15 -8.52
N LEU A 56 1.88 -15.83 -7.92
CA LEU A 56 3.28 -15.86 -8.38
C LEU A 56 3.50 -17.05 -9.30
N ALA A 57 4.03 -16.77 -10.49
CA ALA A 57 4.29 -17.82 -11.48
C ALA A 57 5.28 -18.86 -10.96
N GLY A 58 4.91 -20.14 -11.06
CA GLY A 58 5.79 -21.24 -10.73
C GLY A 58 6.14 -21.39 -9.25
N LEU A 59 5.41 -20.73 -8.36
CA LEU A 59 5.66 -20.78 -6.93
C LEU A 59 4.44 -21.36 -6.20
N PHE A 60 4.65 -22.43 -5.44
CA PHE A 60 3.59 -23.13 -4.74
C PHE A 60 3.98 -23.39 -3.29
N TYR A 61 2.99 -23.51 -2.41
CA TYR A 61 3.22 -23.96 -1.04
C TYR A 61 3.56 -25.46 -1.04
N PRO A 62 4.31 -25.96 -0.04
CA PRO A 62 4.57 -27.38 0.08
C PRO A 62 3.28 -28.13 0.45
N ALA A 63 3.19 -29.38 -0.03
CA ALA A 63 2.11 -30.29 0.35
C ALA A 63 2.19 -30.66 1.83
N ASP A 64 3.42 -30.85 2.32
CA ASP A 64 3.72 -31.11 3.72
C ASP A 64 4.98 -30.34 4.12
N PRO A 65 4.84 -29.32 4.99
CA PRO A 65 5.98 -28.51 5.43
C PRO A 65 6.96 -29.26 6.35
N SER A 66 6.60 -30.42 6.90
CA SER A 66 7.47 -31.21 7.78
C SER A 66 8.48 -32.08 7.03
N LEU A 67 8.29 -32.26 5.72
CA LEU A 67 9.16 -33.12 4.91
C LEU A 67 10.48 -32.37 4.58
N VAL A 68 11.60 -33.05 4.81
CA VAL A 68 12.93 -32.55 4.43
C VAL A 68 13.04 -32.34 2.91
N ARG A 69 12.40 -33.21 2.13
CA ARG A 69 12.28 -33.04 0.68
C ARG A 69 11.01 -32.29 0.36
N ARG A 70 11.17 -31.06 -0.14
CA ARG A 70 10.06 -30.25 -0.59
C ARG A 70 9.30 -30.91 -1.75
N VAL A 71 8.02 -31.13 -1.55
CA VAL A 71 7.05 -31.50 -2.59
C VAL A 71 6.03 -30.41 -2.68
N GLU A 72 5.94 -29.76 -3.82
CA GLU A 72 4.99 -28.66 -4.04
C GLU A 72 3.57 -29.20 -4.23
N ASP A 73 2.60 -28.44 -3.71
CA ASP A 73 1.17 -28.67 -3.94
C ASP A 73 0.67 -27.80 -5.10
N PRO A 74 0.42 -28.36 -6.28
CA PRO A 74 -0.03 -27.58 -7.44
C PRO A 74 -1.38 -26.88 -7.24
N SER A 75 -2.17 -27.29 -6.25
CA SER A 75 -3.46 -26.65 -5.91
C SER A 75 -3.29 -25.39 -5.06
N ARG A 76 -2.11 -25.18 -4.46
CA ARG A 76 -1.82 -24.09 -3.53
C ARG A 76 -0.76 -23.15 -4.07
N GLN A 77 -1.11 -22.42 -5.15
CA GLN A 77 -0.20 -21.43 -5.73
C GLN A 77 0.04 -20.29 -4.73
N ALA A 78 1.30 -19.91 -4.58
CA ALA A 78 1.70 -18.80 -3.74
C ALA A 78 1.27 -17.45 -4.33
N TYR A 79 1.02 -16.50 -3.47
CA TYR A 79 0.59 -15.16 -3.88
C TYR A 79 1.29 -14.10 -3.06
N GLY A 80 1.50 -12.96 -3.67
CA GLY A 80 1.96 -11.73 -3.04
C GLY A 80 0.91 -10.64 -3.17
N GLY A 81 1.17 -9.50 -2.56
CA GLY A 81 0.29 -8.35 -2.64
C GLY A 81 0.33 -7.47 -1.41
N THR A 82 -0.39 -6.38 -1.47
CA THR A 82 -0.44 -5.40 -0.37
C THR A 82 -1.86 -4.97 -0.08
N TYR A 83 -2.10 -4.54 1.16
CA TYR A 83 -3.23 -3.70 1.50
C TYR A 83 -2.78 -2.41 2.14
N THR A 84 -3.47 -1.35 1.74
CA THR A 84 -3.14 0.01 2.16
C THR A 84 -4.41 0.71 2.62
N TYR A 85 -4.33 1.28 3.80
CA TYR A 85 -5.29 2.25 4.32
C TYR A 85 -4.64 3.62 4.24
N ASP A 86 -5.28 4.54 3.56
CA ASP A 86 -4.77 5.88 3.32
C ASP A 86 -5.82 6.90 3.76
N ASN A 87 -5.49 7.69 4.77
CA ASN A 87 -6.38 8.69 5.35
C ASN A 87 -5.68 10.05 5.30
N ASN A 88 -6.36 11.03 4.70
CA ASN A 88 -5.82 12.37 4.53
C ASN A 88 -6.80 13.40 5.06
N GLY A 89 -6.26 14.41 5.68
CA GLY A 89 -7.02 15.56 6.15
C GLY A 89 -6.35 16.87 5.76
N ARG A 90 -7.16 17.84 5.35
CA ARG A 90 -6.72 19.19 5.06
C ARG A 90 -7.63 20.19 5.76
N LEU A 91 -7.02 21.16 6.42
CA LEU A 91 -7.68 22.32 6.98
C LEU A 91 -7.12 23.57 6.31
N THR A 92 -8.00 24.48 5.94
CA THR A 92 -7.61 25.75 5.33
C THR A 92 -8.33 26.88 6.05
N TRP A 93 -7.58 27.80 6.61
CA TRP A 93 -8.09 28.91 7.38
C TRP A 93 -7.65 30.25 6.81
N ALA A 94 -8.61 31.06 6.35
CA ALA A 94 -8.42 32.45 6.05
C ALA A 94 -8.55 33.24 7.35
N ILE A 95 -7.39 33.53 7.99
CA ILE A 95 -7.32 34.27 9.25
C ILE A 95 -7.82 35.69 9.01
N SER A 96 -7.44 36.28 7.87
CA SER A 96 -7.89 37.59 7.38
C SER A 96 -7.87 37.57 5.85
N ASP A 97 -8.28 38.67 5.22
CA ASP A 97 -8.26 38.83 3.76
C ASP A 97 -6.83 38.73 3.16
N LYS A 98 -5.81 38.95 3.98
CA LYS A 98 -4.41 38.87 3.56
C LYS A 98 -3.66 37.65 4.06
N HIS A 99 -4.15 37.00 5.12
CA HIS A 99 -3.45 35.87 5.76
C HIS A 99 -4.24 34.59 5.66
N LYS A 100 -3.60 33.54 5.12
CA LYS A 100 -4.14 32.22 4.99
C LYS A 100 -3.18 31.20 5.55
N VAL A 101 -3.68 30.25 6.33
CA VAL A 101 -2.94 29.08 6.80
C VAL A 101 -3.61 27.83 6.28
N SER A 102 -2.84 26.88 5.79
CA SER A 102 -3.33 25.56 5.44
C SER A 102 -2.46 24.49 6.09
N GLY A 103 -3.12 23.53 6.72
CA GLY A 103 -2.50 22.32 7.23
C GLY A 103 -2.97 21.10 6.45
N TRP A 104 -2.09 20.18 6.22
CA TRP A 104 -2.40 18.87 5.63
C TRP A 104 -1.72 17.78 6.46
N PHE A 105 -2.45 16.71 6.67
CA PHE A 105 -1.99 15.52 7.39
C PHE A 105 -2.39 14.28 6.60
N ALA A 106 -1.49 13.35 6.48
CA ALA A 106 -1.73 12.05 5.88
C ALA A 106 -1.21 10.94 6.80
N TYR A 107 -2.01 9.91 6.96
CA TYR A 107 -1.64 8.67 7.60
C TYR A 107 -1.90 7.52 6.66
N GLN A 108 -0.85 6.78 6.32
CA GLN A 108 -0.93 5.58 5.51
C GLN A 108 -0.42 4.39 6.31
N TYR A 109 -1.27 3.37 6.41
CA TYR A 109 -0.90 2.06 6.92
C TYR A 109 -0.90 1.06 5.77
N LYS A 110 0.27 0.51 5.46
CA LYS A 110 0.47 -0.46 4.39
C LYS A 110 1.00 -1.75 4.98
N VAL A 111 0.45 -2.88 4.54
CA VAL A 111 0.90 -4.23 4.92
C VAL A 111 1.20 -5.04 3.68
N ASP A 112 2.34 -5.69 3.67
CA ASP A 112 2.65 -6.80 2.76
C ASP A 112 2.78 -8.09 3.59
N PRO A 113 1.79 -8.99 3.53
CA PRO A 113 1.79 -10.21 4.33
C PRO A 113 2.74 -11.28 3.79
N HIS A 114 3.31 -11.09 2.59
CA HIS A 114 4.17 -12.06 1.92
C HIS A 114 5.40 -11.37 1.35
N TRP A 115 6.02 -10.48 2.15
CA TRP A 115 7.19 -9.71 1.75
C TRP A 115 8.37 -10.61 1.36
N LEU A 116 9.04 -10.26 0.29
CA LEU A 116 10.20 -10.96 -0.31
C LEU A 116 9.91 -12.34 -0.90
N ILE A 117 8.67 -12.81 -0.94
CA ILE A 117 8.35 -14.07 -1.61
C ILE A 117 8.75 -14.03 -3.10
N GLY A 118 9.48 -15.04 -3.58
CA GLY A 118 9.97 -15.07 -4.95
C GLY A 118 10.87 -16.25 -5.23
N SER A 119 11.73 -16.14 -6.22
CA SER A 119 12.66 -17.22 -6.62
C SER A 119 13.69 -17.56 -5.54
N THR A 120 13.99 -16.65 -4.62
CA THR A 120 15.01 -16.81 -3.58
C THR A 120 14.44 -17.02 -2.19
N VAL A 121 13.17 -16.69 -1.98
CA VAL A 121 12.48 -16.83 -0.69
C VAL A 121 11.25 -17.70 -0.90
N SER A 122 11.20 -18.83 -0.21
CA SER A 122 10.06 -19.74 -0.28
C SER A 122 8.80 -19.14 0.35
N PRO A 123 7.61 -19.57 -0.05
CA PRO A 123 6.35 -19.06 0.50
C PRO A 123 6.23 -19.17 2.02
N GLU A 124 6.84 -20.23 2.61
CA GLU A 124 6.83 -20.49 4.05
C GLU A 124 7.73 -19.51 4.82
N ALA A 125 8.79 -19.02 4.16
CA ALA A 125 9.74 -18.06 4.73
C ALA A 125 9.34 -16.61 4.47
N ALA A 126 8.18 -16.37 3.89
CA ALA A 126 7.66 -15.02 3.67
C ALA A 126 7.49 -14.28 5.01
N ARG A 127 7.80 -13.00 4.98
CA ARG A 127 7.71 -12.12 6.14
C ARG A 127 6.49 -11.22 6.00
N VAL A 128 5.94 -10.78 7.12
CA VAL A 128 4.95 -9.70 7.14
C VAL A 128 5.70 -8.39 7.36
N THR A 129 5.52 -7.45 6.47
CA THR A 129 6.08 -6.11 6.64
C THR A 129 4.96 -5.08 6.71
N GLU A 130 5.04 -4.23 7.71
CA GLU A 130 4.08 -3.17 7.95
C GLU A 130 4.79 -1.81 7.87
N TRP A 131 4.19 -0.87 7.19
CA TRP A 131 4.65 0.51 7.11
C TRP A 131 3.60 1.44 7.68
N ASN A 132 4.03 2.30 8.60
CA ASN A 132 3.23 3.34 9.18
C ASN A 132 3.78 4.69 8.73
N THR A 133 3.24 5.24 7.67
CA THR A 133 3.71 6.52 7.12
C THR A 133 2.84 7.65 7.61
N VAL A 134 3.47 8.63 8.21
CA VAL A 134 2.86 9.90 8.63
C VAL A 134 3.51 11.03 7.88
N LEU A 135 2.71 11.86 7.24
CA LEU A 135 3.17 13.08 6.57
C LEU A 135 2.32 14.25 7.02
N SER A 136 2.94 15.38 7.27
CA SER A 136 2.25 16.61 7.63
C SER A 136 2.91 17.82 7.01
N THR A 137 2.10 18.79 6.65
CA THR A 137 2.57 20.08 6.17
C THR A 137 1.73 21.21 6.76
N VAL A 138 2.38 22.32 7.05
CA VAL A 138 1.72 23.57 7.37
C VAL A 138 2.29 24.64 6.46
N LYS A 139 1.42 25.42 5.83
CA LYS A 139 1.78 26.51 4.93
C LYS A 139 1.05 27.79 5.35
N TRP A 140 1.79 28.87 5.45
CA TRP A 140 1.27 30.20 5.63
C TRP A 140 1.48 31.02 4.36
N THR A 141 0.47 31.78 3.99
CA THR A 141 0.48 32.66 2.83
C THR A 141 0.05 34.06 3.26
N TYR A 142 0.82 35.08 2.88
CA TYR A 142 0.53 36.48 3.14
C TYR A 142 0.52 37.27 1.84
N THR A 143 -0.64 37.81 1.48
CA THR A 143 -0.82 38.68 0.32
C THR A 143 -0.60 40.13 0.76
N ALA A 144 0.64 40.59 0.61
CA ALA A 144 1.02 41.96 1.03
C ALA A 144 0.37 43.02 0.13
N THR A 145 0.42 42.79 -1.20
CA THR A 145 -0.20 43.65 -2.22
C THR A 145 -0.71 42.79 -3.37
N ASN A 146 -1.37 43.40 -4.36
CA ASN A 146 -1.80 42.72 -5.59
C ASN A 146 -0.64 42.17 -6.44
N ARG A 147 0.62 42.50 -6.10
CA ARG A 147 1.82 42.08 -6.83
C ARG A 147 2.84 41.36 -5.96
N LEU A 148 2.61 41.27 -4.64
CA LEU A 148 3.58 40.73 -3.70
C LEU A 148 2.90 39.74 -2.77
N LEU A 149 3.39 38.52 -2.80
CA LEU A 149 2.96 37.39 -2.00
C LEU A 149 4.15 36.80 -1.23
N PHE A 150 3.98 36.53 0.04
CA PHE A 150 4.94 35.80 0.86
C PHE A 150 4.35 34.43 1.20
N GLU A 151 5.17 33.39 1.13
CA GLU A 151 4.81 32.05 1.53
C GLU A 151 5.90 31.48 2.42
N ALA A 152 5.49 30.82 3.49
CA ALA A 152 6.35 30.04 4.37
C ALA A 152 5.66 28.73 4.70
N GLY A 153 6.44 27.68 4.85
CA GLY A 153 5.89 26.38 5.18
C GLY A 153 6.91 25.47 5.84
N ILE A 154 6.38 24.47 6.54
CA ILE A 154 7.14 23.40 7.12
C ILE A 154 6.46 22.08 6.76
N ALA A 155 7.27 21.06 6.51
CA ALA A 155 6.82 19.68 6.30
C ALA A 155 7.58 18.75 7.24
N ALA A 156 6.89 17.77 7.76
CA ALA A 156 7.45 16.70 8.56
C ALA A 156 6.86 15.36 8.11
N GLY A 157 7.66 14.31 8.19
CA GLY A 157 7.19 12.98 7.84
C GLY A 157 8.11 11.91 8.37
N GLU A 158 7.52 10.77 8.64
CA GLU A 158 8.21 9.54 9.01
C GLU A 158 7.50 8.34 8.38
N SER A 159 8.26 7.29 8.13
CA SER A 159 7.73 6.05 7.57
C SER A 159 8.49 4.86 8.17
N PRO A 160 8.30 4.57 9.46
CA PRO A 160 8.89 3.39 10.06
C PRO A 160 8.30 2.13 9.43
N ASP A 161 9.15 1.14 9.22
CA ASP A 161 8.76 -0.21 8.85
C ASP A 161 8.93 -1.17 10.02
N THR A 162 8.06 -2.16 10.07
CA THR A 162 8.15 -3.25 11.03
C THR A 162 8.11 -4.57 10.27
N ILE A 163 9.17 -5.35 10.43
CA ILE A 163 9.27 -6.67 9.82
C ILE A 163 8.96 -7.72 10.89
N LYS A 164 7.95 -8.53 10.63
CA LYS A 164 7.54 -9.64 11.50
C LYS A 164 7.80 -10.95 10.79
N VAL A 165 8.45 -11.88 11.47
CA VAL A 165 8.56 -13.25 11.02
C VAL A 165 7.41 -14.04 11.64
N ASP A 166 6.59 -14.65 10.81
CA ASP A 166 5.51 -15.53 11.27
C ASP A 166 6.10 -16.91 11.57
N LEU A 167 6.54 -17.10 12.81
CA LEU A 167 7.14 -18.35 13.26
C LEU A 167 6.17 -19.54 13.24
N ASP A 168 4.86 -19.27 13.31
CA ASP A 168 3.84 -20.31 13.23
C ASP A 168 3.73 -20.93 11.83
N ARG A 169 4.09 -20.16 10.80
CA ARG A 169 4.15 -20.66 9.41
C ARG A 169 5.37 -21.52 9.14
N VAL A 170 6.42 -21.39 9.93
CA VAL A 170 7.70 -22.09 9.74
C VAL A 170 7.76 -23.41 10.54
N GLY A 171 6.65 -23.81 11.18
CA GLY A 171 6.58 -25.05 11.96
C GLY A 171 7.53 -25.08 13.14
N GLY A 172 7.85 -23.93 13.75
CA GLY A 172 8.66 -23.86 14.96
C GLY A 172 10.16 -24.10 14.75
N ILE A 173 10.65 -24.17 13.54
CA ILE A 173 12.10 -24.24 13.27
C ILE A 173 12.62 -22.79 13.30
N ALA A 174 13.17 -22.39 14.45
CA ALA A 174 13.98 -21.19 14.53
C ALA A 174 15.30 -21.45 13.78
N ILE A 175 15.53 -20.72 12.72
CA ILE A 175 16.80 -20.67 12.00
C ILE A 175 17.65 -19.54 12.61
#